data_8cc8c388846a8bb3d3dd8d312f09f474
#
_entry.id   8cc8c388846a8bb3d3dd8d312f09f474
#
_cell.length_a   1.000
_cell.length_b   1.000
_cell.length_c   1.000
_cell.angle_alpha   90.00
_cell.angle_beta   90.00
_cell.angle_gamma   90.00
#
_symmetry.space_group_name_H-M   'P 1'
#
loop_
_entity.id
_entity.type
_entity.pdbx_description
1 polymer ?
#
loop_
_entity_poly.entity_id
_entity_poly.type
_entity_poly.pdbx_seq_one_letter_code
_entity_poly.pdbx_strand_id
1 'polypeptide(L)'
;MQMKEISFGAAQPVDGYGPGFFRVGGRAVEGALCLSVEGALAWGGLEDAETLVRLADDADVILIGTGTSMAPLPKGLSERLAEAGVGFEIMNSPSACRTYNVLLGEGRRVALAVLPV
;
A
#
# COMPACT_ATOMS: atom_id res chain seq x y z
N MET A 1 0.87 -17.05 -16.60
CA MET A 1 0.80 -17.17 -15.88
C MET A 1 0.95 -17.02 -15.29
N GLN A 2 0.85 -16.79 -15.19
CA GLN A 2 0.82 -16.71 -14.53
C GLN A 2 0.80 -16.36 -13.68
N MET A 3 0.84 -16.02 -13.60
CA MET A 3 0.65 -15.77 -12.79
C MET A 3 0.41 -15.27 -12.18
N LYS A 4 0.44 -14.73 -12.28
CA LYS A 4 0.13 -14.31 -11.64
C LYS A 4 -0.42 -14.35 -10.84
N GLU A 5 -0.46 -14.41 -10.65
CA GLU A 5 -0.98 -14.54 -9.90
C GLU A 5 -1.63 -14.07 -9.33
N ILE A 6 -1.49 -13.69 -9.32
CA ILE A 6 -2.01 -13.26 -8.63
C ILE A 6 -3.05 -12.75 -8.46
N SER A 7 -3.08 -12.30 -8.69
CA SER A 7 -4.02 -11.73 -8.58
C SER A 7 -5.17 -12.21 -8.33
N PHE A 8 -5.46 -12.68 -8.30
CA PHE A 8 -6.57 -12.94 -8.04
C PHE A 8 -7.51 -11.91 -8.26
N GLY A 9 -7.16 -10.91 -9.00
CA GLY A 9 -8.01 -9.90 -9.30
C GLY A 9 -8.79 -9.41 -8.17
N ALA A 10 -8.40 -9.82 -7.10
CA ALA A 10 -9.13 -9.45 -5.94
C ALA A 10 -8.20 -8.77 -4.98
N ALA A 11 -8.63 -7.68 -4.45
CA ALA A 11 -7.90 -7.00 -3.40
C ALA A 11 -7.86 -7.90 -2.17
N GLN A 12 -6.69 -8.02 -1.57
CA GLN A 12 -6.49 -8.89 -0.43
C GLN A 12 -6.11 -8.07 0.80
N PRO A 13 -6.59 -8.49 1.98
CA PRO A 13 -6.20 -7.81 3.22
C PRO A 13 -4.79 -8.20 3.63
N VAL A 14 -4.24 -7.45 4.56
CA VAL A 14 -3.00 -7.83 5.21
C VAL A 14 -3.35 -8.78 6.36
N ASP A 15 -2.82 -10.00 6.31
CA ASP A 15 -3.12 -11.01 7.31
C ASP A 15 -2.27 -10.83 8.58
N GLY A 16 -1.10 -10.21 8.44
CA GLY A 16 -0.20 -9.98 9.55
C GLY A 16 1.09 -9.37 9.08
N TYR A 17 2.00 -9.15 9.99
CA TYR A 17 3.31 -8.61 9.65
C TYR A 17 4.30 -8.98 10.75
N GLY A 18 5.58 -8.86 10.43
CA GLY A 18 6.67 -9.02 11.38
C GLY A 18 7.85 -8.20 10.90
N PRO A 19 9.01 -8.34 11.56
CA PRO A 19 10.17 -7.54 11.17
C PRO A 19 10.53 -7.80 9.71
N GLY A 20 10.45 -6.76 8.89
CA GLY A 20 10.86 -6.81 7.50
C GLY A 20 9.88 -7.43 6.52
N PHE A 21 8.69 -7.86 6.95
CA PHE A 21 7.77 -8.52 6.02
C PHE A 21 6.30 -8.27 6.38
N PHE A 22 5.45 -8.51 5.39
CA PHE A 22 3.99 -8.51 5.54
C PHE A 22 3.46 -9.85 5.04
N ARG A 23 2.37 -10.33 5.65
CA ARG A 23 1.74 -11.56 5.20
C ARG A 23 0.44 -11.23 4.49
N VAL A 24 0.33 -11.67 3.25
CA VAL A 24 -0.82 -11.39 2.39
C VAL A 24 -1.16 -12.68 1.67
N GLY A 25 -2.43 -13.12 1.80
CA GLY A 25 -2.87 -14.33 1.13
C GLY A 25 -2.09 -15.56 1.57
N GLY A 26 -1.67 -15.60 2.82
CA GLY A 26 -0.91 -16.72 3.34
C GLY A 26 0.56 -16.73 2.98
N ARG A 27 1.06 -15.68 2.31
CA ARG A 27 2.44 -15.61 1.85
C ARG A 27 3.14 -14.44 2.51
N ALA A 28 4.40 -14.64 2.88
CA ALA A 28 5.22 -13.56 3.43
C ALA A 28 5.83 -12.79 2.26
N VAL A 29 5.68 -11.48 2.27
CA VAL A 29 6.25 -10.60 1.26
C VAL A 29 7.25 -9.70 1.97
N GLU A 30 8.52 -9.81 1.61
CA GLU A 30 9.58 -9.03 2.24
C GLU A 30 9.68 -7.65 1.63
N GLY A 31 10.03 -6.67 2.46
CA GLY A 31 10.27 -5.32 1.99
C GLY A 31 9.01 -4.49 1.88
N ALA A 32 9.13 -3.37 1.20
CA ALA A 32 8.02 -2.45 1.01
C ALA A 32 7.01 -3.04 0.03
N LEU A 33 5.73 -2.78 0.29
CA LEU A 33 4.64 -3.47 -0.39
C LEU A 33 3.53 -2.51 -0.74
N CYS A 34 2.95 -2.68 -1.92
CA CYS A 34 1.68 -2.04 -2.28
C CYS A 34 0.62 -3.11 -2.46
N LEU A 35 -0.60 -2.79 -2.04
CA LEU A 35 -1.78 -3.63 -2.29
C LEU A 35 -2.84 -2.77 -2.97
N SER A 36 -3.47 -3.34 -3.98
CA SER A 36 -4.53 -2.67 -4.71
C SER A 36 -5.54 -3.71 -5.16
N VAL A 37 -6.54 -3.27 -5.96
CA VAL A 37 -7.52 -4.18 -6.53
C VAL A 37 -6.86 -5.24 -7.42
N GLU A 38 -5.64 -4.99 -7.88
CA GLU A 38 -4.93 -5.94 -8.72
C GLU A 38 -4.03 -6.88 -7.92
N GLY A 39 -3.99 -6.73 -6.62
CA GLY A 39 -3.20 -7.60 -5.77
C GLY A 39 -1.93 -6.94 -5.25
N ALA A 40 -0.96 -7.76 -4.88
CA ALA A 40 0.28 -7.29 -4.25
C ALA A 40 1.30 -6.89 -5.30
N LEU A 41 2.04 -5.83 -5.00
CA LEU A 41 3.04 -5.29 -5.90
C LEU A 41 4.22 -4.79 -5.06
N ALA A 42 5.44 -5.09 -5.47
CA ALA A 42 6.61 -4.56 -4.79
C ALA A 42 6.64 -3.04 -4.97
N TRP A 43 7.01 -2.35 -3.88
CA TRP A 43 7.08 -0.90 -3.91
C TRP A 43 8.52 -0.46 -3.66
N GLY A 44 8.97 0.53 -4.41
CA GLY A 44 10.31 1.07 -4.23
C GLY A 44 10.47 1.95 -3.01
N GLY A 45 9.43 2.11 -2.21
CA GLY A 45 9.50 2.92 -1.01
C GLY A 45 9.25 4.39 -1.30
N LEU A 46 9.69 5.24 -0.39
CA LEU A 46 9.37 6.66 -0.45
C LEU A 46 9.99 7.40 -1.63
N GLU A 47 10.87 6.74 -2.38
CA GLU A 47 11.45 7.33 -3.60
C GLU A 47 10.67 6.92 -4.85
N ASP A 48 9.66 6.07 -4.71
CA ASP A 48 8.91 5.52 -5.84
C ASP A 48 7.51 6.12 -5.87
N ALA A 49 7.41 7.35 -6.35
CA ALA A 49 6.13 8.04 -6.45
C ALA A 49 5.27 7.48 -7.58
N GLU A 50 5.90 6.98 -8.67
CA GLU A 50 5.13 6.60 -9.84
C GLU A 50 4.26 5.37 -9.62
N THR A 51 4.69 4.44 -8.77
CA THR A 51 3.84 3.33 -8.40
C THR A 51 2.56 3.83 -7.73
N LEU A 52 2.69 4.81 -6.82
CA LEU A 52 1.52 5.36 -6.13
C LEU A 52 0.59 6.10 -7.10
N VAL A 53 1.17 6.83 -8.04
CA VAL A 53 0.36 7.53 -9.04
C VAL A 53 -0.48 6.53 -9.85
N ARG A 54 0.12 5.39 -10.21
CA ARG A 54 -0.64 4.36 -10.93
C ARG A 54 -1.72 3.73 -10.06
N LEU A 55 -1.44 3.48 -8.78
CA LEU A 55 -2.43 2.91 -7.88
C LEU A 55 -3.66 3.81 -7.76
N ALA A 56 -3.45 5.11 -7.86
CA ALA A 56 -4.54 6.08 -7.71
C ALA A 56 -5.60 5.95 -8.79
N ASP A 57 -5.29 5.32 -9.92
CA ASP A 57 -6.28 5.12 -10.98
C ASP A 57 -7.42 4.22 -10.51
N ASP A 58 -7.16 3.33 -9.56
CA ASP A 58 -8.14 2.35 -9.10
C ASP A 58 -8.51 2.52 -7.64
N ALA A 59 -8.14 3.63 -7.03
CA ALA A 59 -8.41 3.86 -5.62
C ALA A 59 -8.79 5.30 -5.37
N ASP A 60 -9.68 5.50 -4.40
CA ASP A 60 -10.06 6.85 -3.98
C ASP A 60 -9.07 7.42 -2.98
N VAL A 61 -8.38 6.56 -2.26
CA VAL A 61 -7.38 6.98 -1.29
C VAL A 61 -6.30 5.91 -1.20
N ILE A 62 -5.06 6.36 -1.01
CA ILE A 62 -3.93 5.48 -0.73
C ILE A 62 -3.53 5.70 0.72
N LEU A 63 -3.47 4.62 1.49
CA LEU A 63 -2.96 4.68 2.85
C LEU A 63 -1.47 4.40 2.79
N ILE A 64 -0.67 5.32 3.31
CA ILE A 64 0.78 5.21 3.26
C ILE A 64 1.30 4.95 4.67
N GLY A 65 1.95 3.80 4.85
CA GLY A 65 2.55 3.43 6.12
C GLY A 65 4.04 3.71 6.09
N THR A 66 4.51 4.49 7.06
CA THR A 66 5.90 4.96 7.06
C THR A 66 6.79 4.16 8.00
N GLY A 67 6.45 2.91 8.24
CA GLY A 67 7.26 2.05 9.10
C GLY A 67 6.74 2.01 10.52
N THR A 68 7.64 1.86 11.47
CA THR A 68 7.27 1.73 12.87
C THR A 68 6.56 2.98 13.41
N SER A 69 6.95 4.16 12.92
CA SER A 69 6.39 5.42 13.37
C SER A 69 5.89 6.23 12.18
N MET A 70 4.86 7.04 12.41
CA MET A 70 4.40 7.96 11.39
C MET A 70 5.45 9.05 11.21
N ALA A 71 5.78 9.32 9.96
CA ALA A 71 6.74 10.36 9.59
C ALA A 71 6.24 11.10 8.37
N PRO A 72 6.62 12.37 8.18
CA PRO A 72 6.20 13.10 6.99
C PRO A 72 6.86 12.51 5.75
N LEU A 73 6.18 12.64 4.61
CA LEU A 73 6.73 12.18 3.34
C LEU A 73 7.84 13.13 2.89
N PRO A 74 8.83 12.63 2.15
CA PRO A 74 9.78 13.52 1.48
C PRO A 74 9.03 14.51 0.60
N LYS A 75 9.57 15.71 0.51
CA LYS A 75 8.93 16.80 -0.23
C LYS A 75 8.66 16.43 -1.68
N GLY A 76 9.64 15.78 -2.34
CA GLY A 76 9.47 15.41 -3.74
C GLY A 76 8.32 14.44 -3.94
N LEU A 77 8.13 13.51 -3.00
CA LEU A 77 7.04 12.56 -3.08
C LEU A 77 5.70 13.27 -2.89
N SER A 78 5.57 14.07 -1.84
CA SER A 78 4.30 14.74 -1.58
C SER A 78 3.93 15.71 -2.70
N GLU A 79 4.92 16.39 -3.29
CA GLU A 79 4.65 17.29 -4.41
C GLU A 79 4.17 16.52 -5.63
N ARG A 80 4.80 15.38 -5.92
CA ARG A 80 4.40 14.57 -7.07
C ARG A 80 2.98 14.03 -6.92
N LEU A 81 2.63 13.59 -5.71
CA LEU A 81 1.29 13.10 -5.46
C LEU A 81 0.26 14.22 -5.58
N ALA A 82 0.59 15.41 -5.08
CA ALA A 82 -0.30 16.56 -5.21
C ALA A 82 -0.51 16.94 -6.67
N GLU A 83 0.56 16.95 -7.47
CA GLU A 83 0.44 17.23 -8.90
C GLU A 83 -0.49 16.25 -9.60
N ALA A 84 -0.43 15.00 -9.20
CA ALA A 84 -1.22 13.95 -9.83
C ALA A 84 -2.64 13.86 -9.26
N GLY A 85 -2.97 14.68 -8.27
CA GLY A 85 -4.30 14.68 -7.68
C GLY A 85 -4.59 13.45 -6.83
N VAL A 86 -3.55 12.82 -6.28
CA VAL A 86 -3.70 11.59 -5.50
C VAL A 86 -4.14 11.90 -4.08
N GLY A 87 -5.24 11.29 -3.63
CA GLY A 87 -5.65 11.36 -2.23
C GLY A 87 -4.88 10.35 -1.41
N PHE A 88 -4.30 10.78 -0.31
CA PHE A 88 -3.54 9.85 0.54
C PHE A 88 -3.60 10.27 1.99
N GLU A 89 -3.34 9.30 2.88
CA GLU A 89 -3.21 9.54 4.32
C GLU A 89 -1.98 8.82 4.82
N ILE A 90 -1.28 9.43 5.76
CA ILE A 90 -0.01 8.92 6.29
C ILE A 90 -0.23 8.39 7.69
N MET A 91 0.32 7.21 7.98
CA MET A 91 0.23 6.56 9.29
C MET A 91 1.49 5.74 9.51
N ASN A 92 1.66 5.21 10.74
CA ASN A 92 2.63 4.13 10.88
C ASN A 92 2.11 2.90 10.12
N SER A 93 2.98 1.98 9.75
CA SER A 93 2.58 0.85 8.91
C SER A 93 1.54 -0.07 9.56
N PRO A 94 1.66 -0.41 10.86
CA PRO A 94 0.59 -1.22 11.46
C PRO A 94 -0.79 -0.57 11.39
N SER A 95 -0.88 0.73 11.63
CA SER A 95 -2.15 1.44 11.55
C SER A 95 -2.67 1.49 10.11
N ALA A 96 -1.77 1.70 9.16
CA ALA A 96 -2.15 1.72 7.74
C ALA A 96 -2.72 0.37 7.32
N CYS A 97 -2.12 -0.72 7.76
CA CYS A 97 -2.61 -2.06 7.43
C CYS A 97 -4.01 -2.29 8.03
N ARG A 98 -4.22 -1.89 9.29
CA ARG A 98 -5.53 -2.07 9.92
C ARG A 98 -6.60 -1.23 9.23
N THR A 99 -6.28 0.03 8.95
CA THR A 99 -7.23 0.93 8.31
C THR A 99 -7.58 0.42 6.91
N TYR A 100 -6.56 -0.02 6.17
CA TYR A 100 -6.78 -0.60 4.85
C TYR A 100 -7.73 -1.80 4.93
N ASN A 101 -7.49 -2.72 5.88
CA ASN A 101 -8.33 -3.91 6.02
C ASN A 101 -9.78 -3.53 6.31
N VAL A 102 -9.99 -2.54 7.18
CA VAL A 102 -11.34 -2.10 7.53
C VAL A 102 -12.05 -1.52 6.31
N LEU A 103 -11.38 -0.62 5.60
CA LEU A 103 -11.98 0.03 4.43
C LEU A 103 -12.25 -0.98 3.32
N LEU A 104 -11.31 -1.91 3.11
CA LEU A 104 -11.49 -2.95 2.12
C LEU A 104 -12.71 -3.80 2.44
N GLY A 105 -12.88 -4.17 3.72
CA GLY A 105 -14.01 -4.96 4.16
C GLY A 105 -15.34 -4.23 4.02
N GLU A 106 -15.30 -2.89 3.94
CA GLU A 106 -16.49 -2.07 3.71
C GLU A 106 -16.77 -1.87 2.23
N GLY A 107 -15.98 -2.46 1.36
CA GLY A 107 -16.15 -2.30 -0.09
C GLY A 107 -15.61 -1.00 -0.64
N ARG A 108 -14.74 -0.32 0.11
CA ARG A 108 -14.17 0.96 -0.34
C ARG A 108 -13.05 0.75 -1.35
N ARG A 109 -12.87 1.73 -2.21
CA ARG A 109 -11.79 1.70 -3.21
C ARG A 109 -10.55 2.27 -2.54
N VAL A 110 -9.73 1.39 -2.00
CA VAL A 110 -8.57 1.79 -1.21
C VAL A 110 -7.33 1.02 -1.68
N ALA A 111 -6.19 1.68 -1.63
CA ALA A 111 -4.89 1.04 -1.86
C ALA A 111 -4.01 1.27 -0.66
N LEU A 112 -2.98 0.45 -0.54
CA LEU A 112 -2.05 0.50 0.58
C LEU A 112 -0.62 0.54 0.06
N ALA A 113 0.22 1.35 0.67
CA ALA A 113 1.65 1.37 0.39
C ALA A 113 2.35 1.44 1.74
N VAL A 114 3.12 0.41 2.10
CA VAL A 114 3.70 0.33 3.44
C VAL A 114 5.17 0.02 3.40
N LEU A 115 5.90 0.70 4.26
CA LEU A 115 7.29 0.36 4.56
C LEU A 115 7.29 -0.70 5.67
N PRO A 116 8.24 -1.64 5.64
CA PRO A 116 8.30 -2.67 6.68
C PRO A 116 8.65 -2.09 8.05
N VAL A 117 8.27 -2.83 9.06
CA VAL A 117 8.57 -2.48 10.45
C VAL A 117 9.77 -3.26 10.97
#